data_040a772c248c59b2bb87eb846fccdce6
#
_entry.id   040a772c248c59b2bb87eb846fccdce6
#
_cell.length_a   1.000
_cell.length_b   1.000
_cell.length_c   1.000
_cell.angle_alpha   90.00
_cell.angle_beta   90.00
_cell.angle_gamma   90.00
#
_symmetry.space_group_name_H-M   'P 1'
#
loop_
_entity.id
_entity.type
_entity.pdbx_description
1 polymer ?
#
loop_
_entity_poly.entity_id
_entity_poly.type
_entity_poly.pdbx_seq_one_letter_code
_entity_poly.pdbx_strand_id
1 'polypeptide(L)'
;MNVKPATAKISSLALKHNLQVIKEKAPHSKIIAVVKANAYGHGVVFVSSALESMVDCFAVARLEEALSLRSNGIIKPILLLEGFFDEKDLPIIAVNNIETVVHNREQLEALKRAVVPSPIKVWLKIDTGMHRLGVSLDEVDYFYQELKKLPQIQPHLGFVSHFSRADELDSDYTQVQLDRFLQATKDKAGERTIAASGGILFWPEAHLDCIRPGIIMYGISPTDTVGAEFGLTPVMNLTSSLLAVR
;
A
#
# COMPACT_ATOMS: atom_id res chain seq x y z
N MET A 1 28.39 35.86 4.87
CA MET A 1 27.00 35.43 4.59
C MET A 1 26.94 33.92 4.71
N ASN A 2 26.00 33.41 5.54
CA ASN A 2 25.86 31.98 5.69
C ASN A 2 24.93 31.46 4.58
N VAL A 3 25.49 31.12 3.43
CA VAL A 3 24.73 30.61 2.28
C VAL A 3 24.25 29.19 2.65
N LYS A 4 22.96 29.01 2.78
CA LYS A 4 22.37 27.69 3.01
C LYS A 4 22.27 26.91 1.71
N PRO A 5 22.71 25.63 1.67
CA PRO A 5 22.50 24.80 0.50
C PRO A 5 21.01 24.56 0.24
N ALA A 6 20.67 24.03 -0.92
CA ALA A 6 19.31 23.57 -1.20
C ALA A 6 18.91 22.53 -0.14
N THR A 7 17.72 22.71 0.43
CA THR A 7 17.25 21.88 1.56
C THR A 7 15.79 21.47 1.31
N ALA A 8 15.52 20.17 1.36
CA ALA A 8 14.17 19.64 1.41
C ALA A 8 13.72 19.57 2.89
N LYS A 9 12.67 20.30 3.23
CA LYS A 9 12.06 20.30 4.56
C LYS A 9 10.81 19.43 4.52
N ILE A 10 10.76 18.39 5.34
CA ILE A 10 9.63 17.47 5.44
C ILE A 10 8.82 17.81 6.70
N SER A 11 7.50 18.02 6.54
CA SER A 11 6.59 18.41 7.61
C SER A 11 5.82 17.21 8.16
N SER A 12 6.11 16.80 9.40
CA SER A 12 5.32 15.77 10.10
C SER A 12 3.88 16.25 10.41
N LEU A 13 3.68 17.55 10.60
CA LEU A 13 2.36 18.13 10.82
C LEU A 13 1.49 18.00 9.57
N ALA A 14 2.04 18.32 8.38
CA ALA A 14 1.34 18.15 7.12
C ALA A 14 1.02 16.68 6.83
N LEU A 15 1.95 15.75 7.11
CA LEU A 15 1.70 14.31 7.00
C LEU A 15 0.51 13.86 7.86
N LYS A 16 0.50 14.24 9.13
CA LYS A 16 -0.58 13.89 10.06
C LYS A 16 -1.91 14.53 9.68
N HIS A 17 -1.89 15.79 9.23
CA HIS A 17 -3.05 16.48 8.71
C HIS A 17 -3.64 15.76 7.50
N ASN A 18 -2.81 15.43 6.51
CA ASN A 18 -3.28 14.74 5.31
C ASN A 18 -3.86 13.35 5.65
N LEU A 19 -3.23 12.63 6.58
CA LEU A 19 -3.75 11.34 7.02
C LEU A 19 -5.11 11.49 7.74
N GLN A 20 -5.32 12.57 8.49
CA GLN A 20 -6.61 12.86 9.12
C GLN A 20 -7.68 13.15 8.07
N VAL A 21 -7.38 13.96 7.05
CA VAL A 21 -8.29 14.22 5.91
C VAL A 21 -8.65 12.90 5.19
N ILE A 22 -7.66 12.03 4.98
CA ILE A 22 -7.88 10.71 4.37
C ILE A 22 -8.80 9.84 5.25
N LYS A 23 -8.59 9.85 6.56
CA LYS A 23 -9.43 9.12 7.51
C LYS A 23 -10.88 9.59 7.51
N GLU A 24 -11.10 10.90 7.37
CA GLU A 24 -12.45 11.48 7.29
C GLU A 24 -13.18 11.08 6.00
N LYS A 25 -12.45 10.87 4.90
CA LYS A 25 -13.03 10.36 3.64
C LYS A 25 -13.40 8.87 3.71
N ALA A 26 -12.68 8.07 4.49
CA ALA A 26 -12.89 6.63 4.64
C ALA A 26 -12.92 6.22 6.13
N PRO A 27 -13.93 6.69 6.91
CA PRO A 27 -13.92 6.57 8.36
C PRO A 27 -14.01 5.13 8.87
N HIS A 28 -14.54 4.21 8.06
CA HIS A 28 -14.76 2.80 8.43
C HIS A 28 -13.63 1.88 7.94
N SER A 29 -12.74 2.36 7.10
CA SER A 29 -11.66 1.55 6.54
C SER A 29 -10.38 1.64 7.38
N LYS A 30 -9.65 0.53 7.47
CA LYS A 30 -8.28 0.51 7.96
C LYS A 30 -7.35 1.23 6.98
N ILE A 31 -6.27 1.80 7.49
CA ILE A 31 -5.30 2.53 6.68
C ILE A 31 -4.02 1.70 6.53
N ILE A 32 -3.71 1.33 5.29
CA ILE A 32 -2.44 0.74 4.88
C ILE A 32 -1.61 1.85 4.22
N ALA A 33 -0.75 2.52 4.99
CA ALA A 33 0.04 3.65 4.50
C ALA A 33 1.15 3.20 3.55
N VAL A 34 1.14 3.67 2.31
CA VAL A 34 2.12 3.27 1.28
C VAL A 34 3.36 4.16 1.38
N VAL A 35 4.47 3.56 1.81
CA VAL A 35 5.76 4.25 2.07
C VAL A 35 6.92 3.71 1.24
N LYS A 36 6.63 3.01 0.14
CA LYS A 36 7.64 2.52 -0.82
C LYS A 36 8.46 3.64 -1.43
N ALA A 37 9.60 3.30 -2.05
CA ALA A 37 10.52 4.23 -2.70
C ALA A 37 10.95 5.37 -1.75
N ASN A 38 11.43 4.98 -0.56
CA ASN A 38 11.84 5.91 0.49
C ASN A 38 10.73 6.93 0.87
N ALA A 39 9.48 6.43 1.03
CA ALA A 39 8.28 7.24 1.27
C ALA A 39 8.11 8.32 0.18
N TYR A 40 8.13 7.90 -1.09
CA TYR A 40 8.06 8.82 -2.24
C TYR A 40 9.13 9.93 -2.18
N GLY A 41 10.32 9.59 -1.68
CA GLY A 41 11.43 10.53 -1.52
C GLY A 41 11.41 11.38 -0.25
N HIS A 42 10.44 11.20 0.63
CA HIS A 42 10.28 11.99 1.87
C HIS A 42 11.06 11.44 3.09
N GLY A 43 11.71 10.29 2.94
CA GLY A 43 12.44 9.63 4.03
C GLY A 43 11.57 8.62 4.79
N VAL A 44 11.71 7.33 4.45
CA VAL A 44 10.81 6.26 4.91
C VAL A 44 10.76 6.14 6.44
N VAL A 45 11.89 6.23 7.12
CA VAL A 45 11.96 6.12 8.58
C VAL A 45 11.24 7.28 9.26
N PHE A 46 11.50 8.51 8.82
CA PHE A 46 10.86 9.71 9.36
C PHE A 46 9.34 9.67 9.17
N VAL A 47 8.88 9.36 7.96
CA VAL A 47 7.45 9.30 7.61
C VAL A 47 6.76 8.20 8.42
N SER A 48 7.32 6.99 8.46
CA SER A 48 6.70 5.86 9.16
C SER A 48 6.64 6.09 10.67
N SER A 49 7.71 6.59 11.29
CA SER A 49 7.69 6.95 12.72
C SER A 49 6.67 8.04 13.05
N ALA A 50 6.50 9.03 12.16
CA ALA A 50 5.52 10.10 12.37
C ALA A 50 4.07 9.62 12.29
N LEU A 51 3.78 8.56 11.51
CA LEU A 51 2.44 8.08 11.22
C LEU A 51 2.06 6.78 11.96
N GLU A 52 3.01 6.10 12.62
CA GLU A 52 2.80 4.76 13.17
C GLU A 52 1.58 4.62 14.07
N SER A 53 1.31 5.62 14.91
CA SER A 53 0.14 5.61 15.81
C SER A 53 -1.20 5.85 15.10
N MET A 54 -1.18 6.28 13.84
CA MET A 54 -2.37 6.68 13.08
C MET A 54 -2.76 5.69 11.97
N VAL A 55 -1.93 4.68 11.72
CA VAL A 55 -2.13 3.69 10.65
C VAL A 55 -2.30 2.28 11.22
N ASP A 56 -2.91 1.39 10.45
CA ASP A 56 -3.07 -0.01 10.81
C ASP A 56 -1.92 -0.87 10.27
N CYS A 57 -1.38 -0.51 9.11
CA CYS A 57 -0.32 -1.22 8.42
C CYS A 57 0.48 -0.25 7.56
N PHE A 58 1.76 -0.55 7.32
CA PHE A 58 2.56 0.08 6.27
C PHE A 58 2.64 -0.81 5.04
N ALA A 59 2.85 -0.23 3.86
CA ALA A 59 3.08 -1.01 2.65
C ALA A 59 4.29 -0.50 1.89
N VAL A 60 5.12 -1.44 1.45
CA VAL A 60 6.35 -1.21 0.69
C VAL A 60 6.39 -2.11 -0.54
N ALA A 61 7.35 -1.89 -1.45
CA ALA A 61 7.51 -2.71 -2.64
C ALA A 61 8.45 -3.90 -2.36
N ARG A 62 9.55 -3.69 -1.63
CA ARG A 62 10.65 -4.63 -1.47
C ARG A 62 10.86 -5.06 -0.02
N LEU A 63 11.42 -6.28 0.13
CA LEU A 63 11.75 -6.82 1.46
C LEU A 63 12.77 -5.94 2.19
N GLU A 64 13.76 -5.38 1.48
CA GLU A 64 14.77 -4.52 2.07
C GLU A 64 14.18 -3.24 2.68
N GLU A 65 13.13 -2.68 2.06
CA GLU A 65 12.39 -1.54 2.62
C GLU A 65 11.68 -1.93 3.93
N ALA A 66 11.04 -3.11 3.95
CA ALA A 66 10.39 -3.63 5.14
C ALA A 66 11.38 -3.89 6.29
N LEU A 67 12.53 -4.49 5.98
CA LEU A 67 13.60 -4.74 6.96
C LEU A 67 14.20 -3.43 7.48
N SER A 68 14.34 -2.42 6.63
CA SER A 68 14.75 -1.08 7.05
C SER A 68 13.76 -0.48 8.06
N LEU A 69 12.45 -0.63 7.84
CA LEU A 69 11.44 -0.18 8.81
C LEU A 69 11.57 -0.94 10.13
N ARG A 70 11.72 -2.27 10.11
CA ARG A 70 11.88 -3.09 11.31
C ARG A 70 13.13 -2.71 12.11
N SER A 71 14.27 -2.54 11.44
CA SER A 71 15.53 -2.13 12.08
C SER A 71 15.47 -0.74 12.72
N ASN A 72 14.53 0.10 12.29
CA ASN A 72 14.28 1.42 12.84
C ASN A 72 13.09 1.46 13.83
N GLY A 73 12.65 0.30 14.33
CA GLY A 73 11.72 0.20 15.46
C GLY A 73 10.24 0.24 15.07
N ILE A 74 9.88 0.21 13.80
CA ILE A 74 8.47 0.14 13.37
C ILE A 74 7.91 -1.25 13.74
N ILE A 75 6.83 -1.29 14.54
CA ILE A 75 6.20 -2.51 15.02
C ILE A 75 4.89 -2.87 14.28
N LYS A 76 4.23 -1.88 13.67
CA LYS A 76 3.00 -2.11 12.88
C LYS A 76 3.22 -3.15 11.77
N PRO A 77 2.20 -3.91 11.35
CA PRO A 77 2.30 -4.79 10.19
C PRO A 77 2.89 -4.07 8.97
N ILE A 78 3.62 -4.80 8.13
CA ILE A 78 4.20 -4.27 6.90
C ILE A 78 3.83 -5.23 5.76
N LEU A 79 3.18 -4.71 4.72
CA LEU A 79 2.74 -5.46 3.55
C LEU A 79 3.72 -5.27 2.38
N LEU A 80 4.20 -6.36 1.81
CA LEU A 80 4.93 -6.39 0.53
C LEU A 80 3.92 -6.37 -0.62
N LEU A 81 3.80 -5.25 -1.34
CA LEU A 81 2.81 -5.04 -2.41
C LEU A 81 3.08 -5.85 -3.68
N GLU A 82 4.31 -6.30 -3.88
CA GLU A 82 4.77 -7.09 -5.03
C GLU A 82 5.02 -8.56 -4.64
N GLY A 83 4.85 -8.89 -3.34
CA GLY A 83 5.17 -10.21 -2.82
C GLY A 83 6.67 -10.38 -2.57
N PHE A 84 7.12 -11.61 -2.57
CA PHE A 84 8.52 -12.00 -2.44
C PHE A 84 9.07 -12.50 -3.79
N PHE A 85 10.38 -12.42 -3.98
CA PHE A 85 11.03 -12.77 -5.24
C PHE A 85 11.89 -14.04 -5.12
N ASP A 86 12.35 -14.40 -3.92
CA ASP A 86 13.08 -15.65 -3.64
C ASP A 86 12.37 -16.40 -2.51
N GLU A 87 12.25 -17.73 -2.63
CA GLU A 87 11.72 -18.61 -1.58
C GLU A 87 12.50 -18.47 -0.27
N LYS A 88 13.79 -18.15 -0.34
CA LYS A 88 14.65 -17.89 0.82
C LYS A 88 14.24 -16.69 1.66
N ASP A 89 13.42 -15.80 1.12
CA ASP A 89 12.90 -14.64 1.84
C ASP A 89 11.79 -15.02 2.83
N LEU A 90 11.10 -16.15 2.62
CA LEU A 90 9.93 -16.55 3.40
C LEU A 90 10.20 -16.73 4.90
N PRO A 91 11.30 -17.36 5.35
CA PRO A 91 11.65 -17.39 6.77
C PRO A 91 11.91 -16.01 7.36
N ILE A 92 12.52 -15.09 6.58
CA ILE A 92 12.80 -13.71 7.01
C ILE A 92 11.49 -12.93 7.14
N ILE A 93 10.59 -13.07 6.17
CA ILE A 93 9.23 -12.48 6.19
C ILE A 93 8.48 -12.94 7.45
N ALA A 94 8.50 -14.23 7.75
CA ALA A 94 7.83 -14.81 8.92
C ALA A 94 8.38 -14.28 10.25
N VAL A 95 9.71 -14.29 10.43
CA VAL A 95 10.37 -13.83 11.67
C VAL A 95 10.13 -12.35 11.94
N ASN A 96 10.06 -11.54 10.88
CA ASN A 96 9.87 -10.10 10.98
C ASN A 96 8.40 -9.66 10.98
N ASN A 97 7.44 -10.60 11.06
CA ASN A 97 6.00 -10.31 11.00
C ASN A 97 5.65 -9.39 9.82
N ILE A 98 6.15 -9.75 8.63
CA ILE A 98 5.87 -9.06 7.38
C ILE A 98 4.75 -9.83 6.66
N GLU A 99 3.78 -9.11 6.12
CA GLU A 99 2.72 -9.66 5.29
C GLU A 99 3.15 -9.65 3.82
N THR A 100 2.69 -10.60 3.03
CA THR A 100 3.08 -10.68 1.62
C THR A 100 1.89 -10.86 0.70
N VAL A 101 2.00 -10.30 -0.49
CA VAL A 101 1.09 -10.57 -1.60
C VAL A 101 1.50 -11.88 -2.28
N VAL A 102 0.52 -12.64 -2.77
CA VAL A 102 0.68 -13.74 -3.72
C VAL A 102 -0.08 -13.40 -4.98
N HIS A 103 0.56 -13.48 -6.15
CA HIS A 103 -0.01 -13.06 -7.42
C HIS A 103 0.33 -13.95 -8.62
N ASN A 104 1.08 -15.03 -8.40
CA ASN A 104 1.45 -16.00 -9.45
C ASN A 104 1.66 -17.40 -8.88
N ARG A 105 1.80 -18.38 -9.78
CA ARG A 105 1.97 -19.81 -9.41
C ARG A 105 3.31 -20.08 -8.76
N GLU A 106 4.37 -19.41 -9.17
CA GLU A 106 5.72 -19.56 -8.61
C GLU A 106 5.73 -19.23 -7.12
N GLN A 107 5.07 -18.12 -6.72
CA GLN A 107 4.93 -17.75 -5.30
C GLN A 107 4.08 -18.77 -4.52
N LEU A 108 2.98 -19.25 -5.11
CA LEU A 108 2.16 -20.31 -4.47
C LEU A 108 2.96 -21.59 -4.25
N GLU A 109 3.70 -22.07 -5.25
CA GLU A 109 4.50 -23.28 -5.15
C GLU A 109 5.70 -23.10 -4.19
N ALA A 110 6.29 -21.94 -4.13
CA ALA A 110 7.31 -21.60 -3.14
C ALA A 110 6.75 -21.68 -1.71
N LEU A 111 5.56 -21.12 -1.46
CA LEU A 111 4.89 -21.24 -0.16
C LEU A 111 4.57 -22.69 0.23
N LYS A 112 4.17 -23.53 -0.73
CA LYS A 112 3.92 -24.98 -0.47
C LYS A 112 5.15 -25.72 0.02
N ARG A 113 6.34 -25.34 -0.47
CA ARG A 113 7.62 -25.96 -0.08
C ARG A 113 8.26 -25.33 1.14
N ALA A 114 7.87 -24.10 1.47
CA ALA A 114 8.53 -23.31 2.49
C ALA A 114 8.44 -23.93 3.89
N VAL A 115 9.54 -23.87 4.61
CA VAL A 115 9.60 -24.13 6.05
C VAL A 115 9.78 -22.78 6.75
N VAL A 116 8.76 -22.33 7.46
CA VAL A 116 8.75 -21.04 8.13
C VAL A 116 8.52 -21.19 9.64
N PRO A 117 9.13 -20.35 10.48
CA PRO A 117 9.03 -20.47 11.94
C PRO A 117 7.65 -20.06 12.48
N SER A 118 6.87 -19.31 11.72
CA SER A 118 5.51 -18.92 12.07
C SER A 118 4.68 -18.67 10.81
N PRO A 119 3.33 -18.82 10.89
CA PRO A 119 2.47 -18.58 9.74
C PRO A 119 2.50 -17.11 9.27
N ILE A 120 2.58 -16.92 7.96
CA ILE A 120 2.65 -15.61 7.28
C ILE A 120 1.23 -15.15 6.93
N LYS A 121 0.89 -13.88 7.14
CA LYS A 121 -0.32 -13.28 6.58
C LYS A 121 -0.13 -13.04 5.09
N VAL A 122 -1.05 -13.59 4.29
CA VAL A 122 -1.00 -13.53 2.83
C VAL A 122 -2.21 -12.77 2.28
N TRP A 123 -1.95 -11.95 1.27
CA TRP A 123 -2.95 -11.24 0.48
C TRP A 123 -2.95 -11.81 -0.95
N LEU A 124 -4.05 -12.41 -1.37
CA LEU A 124 -4.22 -12.83 -2.76
C LEU A 124 -4.46 -11.61 -3.64
N LYS A 125 -3.54 -11.36 -4.56
CA LYS A 125 -3.66 -10.25 -5.51
C LYS A 125 -4.38 -10.70 -6.77
N ILE A 126 -5.43 -9.96 -7.11
CA ILE A 126 -6.34 -10.26 -8.23
C ILE A 126 -6.17 -9.18 -9.30
N ASP A 127 -5.92 -9.59 -10.53
CA ASP A 127 -5.94 -8.69 -11.68
C ASP A 127 -7.40 -8.50 -12.17
N THR A 128 -7.94 -7.34 -11.88
CA THR A 128 -9.28 -6.96 -12.29
C THR A 128 -9.32 -6.13 -13.59
N GLY A 129 -8.13 -5.90 -14.19
CA GLY A 129 -8.04 -5.19 -15.47
C GLY A 129 -6.91 -4.15 -15.54
N MET A 130 -5.99 -4.10 -14.57
CA MET A 130 -4.79 -3.27 -14.66
C MET A 130 -3.66 -3.95 -15.47
N HIS A 131 -3.66 -5.29 -15.50
CA HIS A 131 -2.72 -6.11 -16.27
C HIS A 131 -1.24 -5.87 -15.94
N ARG A 132 -0.94 -5.67 -14.65
CA ARG A 132 0.42 -5.52 -14.15
C ARG A 132 0.86 -6.70 -13.29
N LEU A 133 0.15 -6.99 -12.22
CA LEU A 133 0.35 -8.10 -11.28
C LEU A 133 -1.00 -8.57 -10.77
N GLY A 134 -1.15 -9.86 -10.54
CA GLY A 134 -2.36 -10.48 -10.01
C GLY A 134 -2.69 -11.77 -10.72
N VAL A 135 -3.40 -12.66 -10.06
CA VAL A 135 -4.01 -13.84 -10.69
C VAL A 135 -5.20 -13.41 -11.52
N SER A 136 -5.48 -14.12 -12.60
CA SER A 136 -6.68 -13.89 -13.42
C SER A 136 -7.96 -14.23 -12.64
N LEU A 137 -9.09 -13.66 -13.04
CA LEU A 137 -10.37 -13.85 -12.34
C LEU A 137 -10.80 -15.31 -12.25
N ASP A 138 -10.53 -16.11 -13.26
CA ASP A 138 -10.83 -17.55 -13.34
C ASP A 138 -9.92 -18.39 -12.44
N GLU A 139 -8.76 -17.89 -12.04
CA GLU A 139 -7.83 -18.58 -11.13
C GLU A 139 -8.06 -18.25 -9.64
N VAL A 140 -8.87 -17.25 -9.31
CA VAL A 140 -9.06 -16.79 -7.92
C VAL A 140 -9.49 -17.92 -7.00
N ASP A 141 -10.46 -18.74 -7.40
CA ASP A 141 -10.97 -19.85 -6.59
C ASP A 141 -9.90 -20.91 -6.35
N TYR A 142 -9.12 -21.25 -7.38
CA TYR A 142 -8.01 -22.19 -7.26
C TYR A 142 -6.96 -21.68 -6.25
N PHE A 143 -6.48 -20.44 -6.41
CA PHE A 143 -5.49 -19.88 -5.50
C PHE A 143 -6.02 -19.77 -4.06
N TYR A 144 -7.25 -19.31 -3.88
CA TYR A 144 -7.87 -19.21 -2.57
C TYR A 144 -7.92 -20.56 -1.86
N GLN A 145 -8.37 -21.62 -2.54
CA GLN A 145 -8.45 -22.96 -1.95
C GLN A 145 -7.07 -23.54 -1.65
N GLU A 146 -6.11 -23.37 -2.54
CA GLU A 146 -4.74 -23.84 -2.31
C GLU A 146 -4.07 -23.12 -1.13
N LEU A 147 -4.14 -21.80 -1.08
CA LEU A 147 -3.57 -21.00 0.01
C LEU A 147 -4.17 -21.40 1.37
N LYS A 148 -5.48 -21.62 1.45
CA LYS A 148 -6.15 -22.02 2.70
C LYS A 148 -5.70 -23.38 3.26
N LYS A 149 -5.16 -24.26 2.46
CA LYS A 149 -4.65 -25.57 2.90
C LYS A 149 -3.28 -25.49 3.54
N LEU A 150 -2.55 -24.39 3.37
CA LEU A 150 -1.15 -24.29 3.76
C LEU A 150 -0.99 -23.93 5.23
N PRO A 151 -0.34 -24.77 6.05
CA PRO A 151 -0.08 -24.47 7.46
C PRO A 151 0.92 -23.31 7.65
N GLN A 152 1.66 -22.95 6.61
CA GLN A 152 2.59 -21.81 6.59
C GLN A 152 1.87 -20.45 6.52
N ILE A 153 0.55 -20.45 6.31
CA ILE A 153 -0.25 -19.23 6.12
C ILE A 153 -1.23 -19.07 7.27
N GLN A 154 -1.44 -17.81 7.69
CA GLN A 154 -2.47 -17.49 8.67
C GLN A 154 -3.88 -17.81 8.12
N PRO A 155 -4.85 -18.21 8.97
CA PRO A 155 -6.17 -18.66 8.52
C PRO A 155 -6.97 -17.60 7.74
N HIS A 156 -6.70 -16.33 8.00
CA HIS A 156 -7.41 -15.20 7.39
C HIS A 156 -6.58 -14.57 6.27
N LEU A 157 -6.95 -14.87 5.02
CA LEU A 157 -6.36 -14.24 3.84
C LEU A 157 -6.88 -12.80 3.70
N GLY A 158 -6.06 -11.95 3.05
CA GLY A 158 -6.53 -10.70 2.48
C GLY A 158 -6.73 -10.81 0.96
N PHE A 159 -7.50 -9.89 0.39
CA PHE A 159 -7.66 -9.75 -1.06
C PHE A 159 -7.26 -8.34 -1.45
N VAL A 160 -6.43 -8.24 -2.48
CA VAL A 160 -5.93 -6.96 -2.96
C VAL A 160 -6.04 -6.86 -4.48
N SER A 161 -6.48 -5.71 -4.96
CA SER A 161 -6.41 -5.34 -6.37
C SER A 161 -5.91 -3.91 -6.52
N HIS A 162 -5.90 -3.36 -7.73
CA HIS A 162 -5.49 -2.00 -7.99
C HIS A 162 -6.21 -1.46 -9.24
N PHE A 163 -6.75 -0.25 -9.13
CA PHE A 163 -7.36 0.43 -10.27
C PHE A 163 -6.30 0.91 -11.26
N SER A 164 -6.62 0.82 -12.53
CA SER A 164 -5.77 1.36 -13.60
C SER A 164 -6.06 2.83 -13.91
N ARG A 165 -7.31 3.29 -13.65
CA ARG A 165 -7.88 4.55 -14.13
C ARG A 165 -8.75 5.26 -13.09
N ALA A 166 -8.43 5.15 -11.79
CA ALA A 166 -9.26 5.75 -10.74
C ALA A 166 -9.27 7.28 -10.76
N ASP A 167 -8.36 7.90 -11.50
CA ASP A 167 -8.24 9.34 -11.75
C ASP A 167 -8.93 9.81 -13.04
N GLU A 168 -9.38 8.89 -13.91
CA GLU A 168 -10.16 9.18 -15.12
C GLU A 168 -11.66 9.11 -14.78
N LEU A 169 -12.26 10.24 -14.36
CA LEU A 169 -13.64 10.27 -13.84
C LEU A 169 -14.72 10.16 -14.92
N ASP A 170 -14.38 10.33 -16.17
CA ASP A 170 -15.25 10.17 -17.34
C ASP A 170 -15.29 8.72 -17.86
N SER A 171 -14.51 7.82 -17.26
CA SER A 171 -14.46 6.39 -17.62
C SER A 171 -15.21 5.54 -16.59
N ASP A 172 -16.04 4.61 -17.07
CA ASP A 172 -16.71 3.59 -16.25
C ASP A 172 -15.81 2.42 -15.87
N TYR A 173 -14.58 2.39 -16.40
CA TYR A 173 -13.68 1.24 -16.23
C TYR A 173 -13.31 0.95 -14.77
N THR A 174 -13.23 1.97 -13.93
CA THR A 174 -12.98 1.82 -12.50
C THR A 174 -14.14 1.08 -11.82
N GLN A 175 -15.38 1.37 -12.20
CA GLN A 175 -16.54 0.62 -11.72
C GLN A 175 -16.50 -0.85 -12.18
N VAL A 176 -16.16 -1.09 -13.44
CA VAL A 176 -15.99 -2.47 -13.98
C VAL A 176 -14.94 -3.24 -13.18
N GLN A 177 -13.80 -2.61 -12.83
CA GLN A 177 -12.77 -3.26 -11.99
C GLN A 177 -13.28 -3.54 -10.57
N LEU A 178 -14.03 -2.62 -9.96
CA LEU A 178 -14.63 -2.80 -8.65
C LEU A 178 -15.62 -3.98 -8.65
N ASP A 179 -16.53 -4.02 -9.60
CA ASP A 179 -17.52 -5.10 -9.74
C ASP A 179 -16.87 -6.46 -9.88
N ARG A 180 -15.83 -6.56 -10.72
CA ARG A 180 -15.04 -7.79 -10.89
C ARG A 180 -14.37 -8.21 -9.57
N PHE A 181 -13.81 -7.27 -8.83
CA PHE A 181 -13.18 -7.55 -7.54
C PHE A 181 -14.17 -8.04 -6.50
N LEU A 182 -15.30 -7.36 -6.38
CA LEU A 182 -16.37 -7.74 -5.44
C LEU A 182 -16.96 -9.12 -5.79
N GLN A 183 -17.21 -9.38 -7.08
CA GLN A 183 -17.72 -10.68 -7.54
C GLN A 183 -16.70 -11.81 -7.26
N ALA A 184 -15.43 -11.61 -7.55
CA ALA A 184 -14.38 -12.61 -7.34
C ALA A 184 -14.14 -12.92 -5.87
N THR A 185 -14.49 -12.02 -4.96
CA THR A 185 -14.26 -12.16 -3.50
C THR A 185 -15.55 -12.38 -2.69
N LYS A 186 -16.73 -12.43 -3.32
CA LYS A 186 -18.04 -12.39 -2.68
C LYS A 186 -18.22 -13.44 -1.56
N ASP A 187 -17.87 -14.68 -1.84
CA ASP A 187 -18.09 -15.81 -0.93
C ASP A 187 -16.82 -16.24 -0.19
N LYS A 188 -15.86 -15.34 -0.08
CA LYS A 188 -14.55 -15.59 0.53
C LYS A 188 -14.35 -14.72 1.78
N ALA A 189 -14.02 -15.37 2.89
CA ALA A 189 -13.69 -14.66 4.12
C ALA A 189 -12.30 -14.02 4.02
N GLY A 190 -12.21 -12.73 4.31
CA GLY A 190 -10.96 -11.98 4.31
C GLY A 190 -11.15 -10.48 4.10
N GLU A 191 -10.14 -9.70 4.50
CA GLU A 191 -10.13 -8.26 4.29
C GLU A 191 -9.90 -7.93 2.81
N ARG A 192 -10.56 -6.88 2.32
CA ARG A 192 -10.52 -6.45 0.92
C ARG A 192 -9.95 -5.06 0.80
N THR A 193 -9.10 -4.85 -0.19
CA THR A 193 -8.54 -3.55 -0.48
C THR A 193 -8.29 -3.37 -1.99
N ILE A 194 -8.83 -2.30 -2.56
CA ILE A 194 -8.60 -1.93 -3.96
C ILE A 194 -8.24 -0.46 -4.11
N ALA A 195 -8.80 0.43 -3.28
CA ALA A 195 -8.61 1.86 -3.36
C ALA A 195 -7.19 2.30 -2.96
N ALA A 196 -6.46 2.87 -3.92
CA ALA A 196 -5.31 3.73 -3.70
C ALA A 196 -5.76 5.20 -3.75
N SER A 197 -4.84 6.15 -3.92
CA SER A 197 -5.13 7.59 -3.82
C SER A 197 -6.34 8.06 -4.64
N GLY A 198 -6.42 7.71 -5.92
CA GLY A 198 -7.59 8.06 -6.77
C GLY A 198 -8.87 7.38 -6.28
N GLY A 199 -8.80 6.09 -5.95
CA GLY A 199 -9.94 5.35 -5.38
C GLY A 199 -10.45 5.96 -4.08
N ILE A 200 -9.55 6.47 -3.23
CA ILE A 200 -9.93 7.11 -1.95
C ILE A 200 -10.64 8.45 -2.19
N LEU A 201 -10.17 9.23 -3.16
CA LEU A 201 -10.72 10.57 -3.40
C LEU A 201 -12.05 10.54 -4.15
N PHE A 202 -12.22 9.62 -5.11
CA PHE A 202 -13.28 9.71 -6.10
C PHE A 202 -14.26 8.53 -6.10
N TRP A 203 -13.93 7.42 -5.42
CA TRP A 203 -14.72 6.17 -5.45
C TRP A 203 -15.01 5.66 -4.04
N PRO A 204 -15.92 6.32 -3.27
CA PRO A 204 -16.20 5.94 -1.88
C PRO A 204 -16.62 4.47 -1.70
N GLU A 205 -17.33 3.90 -2.67
CA GLU A 205 -17.76 2.49 -2.68
C GLU A 205 -16.58 1.51 -2.76
N ALA A 206 -15.39 1.97 -3.17
CA ALA A 206 -14.18 1.19 -3.25
C ALA A 206 -13.34 1.19 -1.96
N HIS A 207 -13.74 1.93 -0.91
CA HIS A 207 -12.97 2.01 0.34
C HIS A 207 -12.85 0.65 1.03
N LEU A 208 -13.91 -0.15 1.04
CA LEU A 208 -13.96 -1.51 1.57
C LEU A 208 -13.36 -1.61 2.99
N ASP A 209 -12.74 -2.77 3.32
CA ASP A 209 -12.16 -2.99 4.66
C ASP A 209 -10.88 -2.17 4.90
N CYS A 210 -10.11 -1.94 3.84
CA CYS A 210 -8.83 -1.22 3.93
C CYS A 210 -8.61 -0.31 2.72
N ILE A 211 -8.03 0.87 2.95
CA ILE A 211 -7.57 1.80 1.93
C ILE A 211 -6.04 1.87 1.93
N ARG A 212 -5.45 2.17 0.76
CA ARG A 212 -3.99 2.25 0.57
C ARG A 212 -3.55 3.63 0.06
N PRO A 213 -3.63 4.68 0.91
CA PRO A 213 -3.15 5.99 0.52
C PRO A 213 -1.66 5.97 0.22
N GLY A 214 -1.30 6.58 -0.91
CA GLY A 214 0.07 6.81 -1.34
C GLY A 214 0.30 8.31 -1.50
N ILE A 215 0.27 8.80 -2.74
CA ILE A 215 0.67 10.17 -3.08
C ILE A 215 -0.13 11.25 -2.33
N ILE A 216 -1.40 11.02 -2.02
CA ILE A 216 -2.24 11.97 -1.27
C ILE A 216 -1.76 12.18 0.18
N MET A 217 -1.06 11.21 0.79
CA MET A 217 -0.45 11.43 2.11
C MET A 217 0.62 12.53 2.06
N TYR A 218 1.26 12.72 0.91
CA TYR A 218 2.30 13.72 0.70
C TYR A 218 1.76 15.06 0.21
N GLY A 219 0.42 15.19 0.12
CA GLY A 219 -0.24 16.46 -0.25
C GLY A 219 -0.40 16.67 -1.75
N ILE A 220 -0.24 15.61 -2.55
CA ILE A 220 -0.30 15.67 -4.01
C ILE A 220 -1.56 14.94 -4.49
N SER A 221 -2.32 15.59 -5.37
CA SER A 221 -3.45 14.97 -6.06
C SER A 221 -2.97 13.97 -7.12
N PRO A 222 -3.71 12.87 -7.37
CA PRO A 222 -3.45 12.00 -8.52
C PRO A 222 -3.96 12.55 -9.85
N THR A 223 -4.66 13.69 -9.85
CA THR A 223 -5.17 14.40 -11.05
C THR A 223 -4.48 15.74 -11.23
N ASP A 224 -4.85 16.49 -12.28
CA ASP A 224 -4.35 17.86 -12.52
C ASP A 224 -4.86 18.89 -11.48
N THR A 225 -5.86 18.54 -10.69
CA THR A 225 -6.36 19.34 -9.58
C THR A 225 -5.32 19.39 -8.46
N VAL A 226 -5.08 20.57 -7.89
CA VAL A 226 -4.11 20.70 -6.79
C VAL A 226 -4.60 20.05 -5.50
N GLY A 227 -3.68 19.47 -4.74
CA GLY A 227 -4.02 18.74 -3.49
C GLY A 227 -4.81 19.57 -2.47
N ALA A 228 -4.60 20.90 -2.45
CA ALA A 228 -5.30 21.81 -1.55
C ALA A 228 -6.83 21.81 -1.75
N GLU A 229 -7.34 21.54 -2.94
CA GLU A 229 -8.78 21.44 -3.21
C GLU A 229 -9.43 20.24 -2.53
N PHE A 230 -8.63 19.24 -2.18
CA PHE A 230 -9.06 18.09 -1.39
C PHE A 230 -8.76 18.24 0.11
N GLY A 231 -8.32 19.43 0.55
CA GLY A 231 -7.92 19.69 1.94
C GLY A 231 -6.52 19.19 2.29
N LEU A 232 -5.71 18.79 1.29
CA LEU A 232 -4.37 18.26 1.50
C LEU A 232 -3.33 19.40 1.55
N THR A 233 -2.28 19.19 2.33
CA THR A 233 -1.17 20.14 2.49
C THR A 233 0.13 19.53 1.95
N PRO A 234 0.90 20.22 1.09
CA PRO A 234 2.21 19.73 0.66
C PRO A 234 3.14 19.43 1.83
N VAL A 235 3.73 18.22 1.82
CA VAL A 235 4.59 17.74 2.91
C VAL A 235 6.03 18.20 2.74
N MET A 236 6.50 18.30 1.49
CA MET A 236 7.87 18.71 1.17
C MET A 236 7.93 20.16 0.69
N ASN A 237 8.86 20.93 1.27
CA ASN A 237 9.22 22.27 0.79
C ASN A 237 10.70 22.28 0.43
N LEU A 238 11.02 22.60 -0.83
CA LEU A 238 12.39 22.82 -1.27
C LEU A 238 12.76 24.29 -1.08
N THR A 239 13.81 24.55 -0.32
CA THR A 239 14.31 25.91 -0.05
C THR A 239 15.77 26.02 -0.43
N SER A 240 16.19 27.23 -0.85
CA SER A 240 17.58 27.56 -1.13
C SER A 240 17.85 29.03 -0.78
N SER A 241 19.11 29.44 -0.85
CA SER A 241 19.53 30.84 -0.65
C SER A 241 20.01 31.43 -1.96
N LEU A 242 19.72 32.73 -2.18
CA LEU A 242 20.31 33.46 -3.29
C LEU A 242 21.82 33.58 -3.09
N LEU A 243 22.58 33.24 -4.12
CA LEU A 243 24.05 33.39 -4.13
C LEU A 243 24.49 34.77 -4.53
N ALA A 244 23.80 35.39 -5.49
CA ALA A 244 24.05 36.73 -6.00
C ALA A 244 22.78 37.31 -6.61
N VAL A 245 22.65 38.64 -6.54
CA VAL A 245 21.68 39.44 -7.30
C VAL A 245 22.52 40.39 -8.15
N ARG A 246 22.28 40.41 -9.44
CA ARG A 246 22.94 41.30 -10.40
C ARG A 246 21.93 42.28 -10.99
#